data_c924b98e599737a91118c99db84152cd
#
_entry.id   c924b98e599737a91118c99db84152cd
#
_cell.length_a   1.000
_cell.length_b   1.000
_cell.length_c   1.000
_cell.angle_alpha   90.00
_cell.angle_beta   90.00
_cell.angle_gamma   90.00
#
_symmetry.space_group_name_H-M   'P 1'
#
loop_
_entity.id
_entity.type
_entity.pdbx_description
1 polymer ?
#
loop_
_entity_poly.entity_id
_entity_poly.type
_entity_poly.pdbx_seq_one_letter_code
_entity_poly.pdbx_strand_id
1 'polypeptide(L)'
;ENAKLASAGGGIGGYWGDVRSDGTATSSGSKSTGSIPFMKVVDSEMLAFNQGVTRRGSYAAYTDISHPEIEEFMVMRKESGGDVNRKCLNLHNGVNINNAFLKAVETDDDWRLIDPKTKEAVKIIKARELWSKILDARAETGEPYIINLDNCNDALPQGQKDLGLEVKQSN
;
A
#
# COMPACT_ATOMS: atom_id res chain seq x y z
N GLU A 1 -9.36 -12.71 -13.00
CA GLU A 1 -10.41 -11.66 -13.14
C GLU A 1 -9.80 -10.29 -13.37
N ASN A 2 -8.82 -9.84 -12.58
CA ASN A 2 -8.17 -8.53 -12.70
C ASN A 2 -7.63 -8.26 -14.11
N ALA A 3 -6.96 -9.25 -14.73
CA ALA A 3 -6.45 -9.13 -16.10
C ALA A 3 -7.58 -8.88 -17.12
N LYS A 4 -8.74 -9.51 -16.94
CA LYS A 4 -9.91 -9.31 -17.83
C LYS A 4 -10.50 -7.93 -17.64
N LEU A 5 -10.59 -7.44 -16.41
CA LEU A 5 -11.06 -6.09 -16.11
C LEU A 5 -10.09 -5.03 -16.65
N ALA A 6 -8.79 -5.22 -16.46
CA ALA A 6 -7.77 -4.35 -17.00
C ALA A 6 -7.83 -4.29 -18.54
N SER A 7 -7.94 -5.44 -19.21
CA SER A 7 -8.06 -5.49 -20.68
C SER A 7 -9.37 -4.91 -21.20
N ALA A 8 -10.42 -4.86 -20.39
CA ALA A 8 -11.70 -4.22 -20.73
C ALA A 8 -11.77 -2.71 -20.42
N GLY A 9 -10.71 -2.08 -19.87
CA GLY A 9 -10.68 -0.66 -19.56
C GLY A 9 -11.02 -0.29 -18.13
N GLY A 10 -11.23 -1.25 -17.28
CA GLY A 10 -11.49 -1.04 -15.85
C GLY A 10 -10.23 -0.67 -15.08
N GLY A 11 -10.35 0.28 -14.17
CA GLY A 11 -9.36 0.46 -13.10
C GLY A 11 -9.50 -0.68 -12.10
N ILE A 12 -8.37 -1.21 -11.67
CA ILE A 12 -8.31 -2.27 -10.65
C ILE A 12 -7.37 -1.88 -9.53
N GLY A 13 -7.51 -2.51 -8.39
CA GLY A 13 -6.63 -2.29 -7.26
C GLY A 13 -6.73 -3.41 -6.23
N GLY A 14 -5.90 -3.36 -5.23
CA GLY A 14 -5.89 -4.35 -4.16
C GLY A 14 -5.25 -3.86 -2.89
N TYR A 15 -5.75 -4.39 -1.77
CA TYR A 15 -5.23 -4.16 -0.45
C TYR A 15 -4.15 -5.19 -0.12
N TRP A 16 -2.98 -4.70 0.29
CA TRP A 16 -1.79 -5.51 0.58
C TRP A 16 -1.39 -5.48 2.06
N GLY A 17 -2.09 -4.70 2.87
CA GLY A 17 -1.78 -4.52 4.29
C GLY A 17 -1.91 -5.78 5.15
N ASP A 18 -2.59 -6.83 4.66
CA ASP A 18 -2.70 -8.11 5.36
C ASP A 18 -1.55 -9.09 4.98
N VAL A 19 -0.69 -8.74 4.03
CA VAL A 19 0.44 -9.59 3.62
C VAL A 19 1.57 -9.44 4.63
N ARG A 20 2.06 -10.58 5.16
CA ARG A 20 3.18 -10.59 6.12
C ARG A 20 4.42 -9.89 5.55
N SER A 21 5.16 -9.21 6.41
CA SER A 21 6.35 -8.46 6.00
C SER A 21 7.54 -9.37 5.64
N ASP A 22 8.54 -8.78 5.01
CA ASP A 22 9.83 -9.43 4.73
C ASP A 22 10.47 -9.94 6.03
N GLY A 23 11.11 -11.10 5.95
CA GLY A 23 11.76 -11.75 7.07
C GLY A 23 10.84 -12.50 8.05
N THR A 24 9.50 -12.31 7.98
CA THR A 24 8.53 -13.01 8.83
C THR A 24 8.54 -14.52 8.55
N ALA A 25 8.58 -15.34 9.60
CA ALA A 25 8.58 -16.80 9.47
C ALA A 25 7.32 -17.33 8.76
N THR A 26 7.50 -18.28 7.86
CA THR A 26 6.42 -19.00 7.17
C THR A 26 6.14 -20.34 7.87
N SER A 27 4.98 -20.91 7.57
CA SER A 27 4.61 -22.25 8.08
C SER A 27 5.54 -23.37 7.59
N SER A 28 6.25 -23.16 6.48
CA SER A 28 7.23 -24.10 5.93
C SER A 28 8.64 -23.95 6.53
N GLY A 29 8.84 -23.08 7.52
CA GLY A 29 10.14 -22.82 8.15
C GLY A 29 11.06 -21.90 7.35
N SER A 30 10.62 -21.38 6.21
CA SER A 30 11.33 -20.35 5.44
C SER A 30 10.96 -18.93 5.92
N LYS A 31 11.60 -17.91 5.35
CA LYS A 31 11.25 -16.51 5.59
C LYS A 31 10.43 -15.95 4.44
N SER A 32 9.49 -15.07 4.77
CA SER A 32 8.73 -14.29 3.78
C SER A 32 9.65 -13.33 3.03
N THR A 33 9.37 -13.09 1.77
CA THR A 33 10.01 -12.04 0.96
C THR A 33 9.24 -10.72 1.00
N GLY A 34 8.16 -10.66 1.81
CA GLY A 34 7.30 -9.48 1.91
C GLY A 34 6.27 -9.37 0.80
N SER A 35 5.59 -8.23 0.74
CA SER A 35 4.52 -7.94 -0.23
C SER A 35 5.05 -7.43 -1.58
N ILE A 36 6.14 -6.68 -1.58
CA ILE A 36 6.63 -5.95 -2.77
C ILE A 36 7.00 -6.88 -3.93
N PRO A 37 7.68 -8.03 -3.75
CA PRO A 37 7.95 -8.94 -4.85
C PRO A 37 6.68 -9.50 -5.52
N PHE A 38 5.60 -9.68 -4.77
CA PHE A 38 4.31 -10.08 -5.35
C PHE A 38 3.63 -8.92 -6.09
N MET A 39 3.76 -7.69 -5.58
CA MET A 39 3.33 -6.50 -6.33
C MET A 39 4.09 -6.37 -7.65
N LYS A 40 5.37 -6.78 -7.71
CA LYS A 40 6.16 -6.79 -8.94
C LYS A 40 5.58 -7.73 -10.02
N VAL A 41 4.96 -8.84 -9.63
CA VAL A 41 4.26 -9.71 -10.56
C VAL A 41 3.07 -8.96 -11.18
N VAL A 42 2.27 -8.28 -10.36
CA VAL A 42 1.13 -7.48 -10.84
C VAL A 42 1.60 -6.29 -11.69
N ASP A 43 2.70 -5.64 -11.31
CA ASP A 43 3.34 -4.57 -12.09
C ASP A 43 3.66 -5.04 -13.53
N SER A 44 4.21 -6.25 -13.66
CA SER A 44 4.52 -6.85 -14.95
C SER A 44 3.26 -7.28 -15.70
N GLU A 45 2.24 -7.76 -15.00
CA GLU A 45 0.94 -8.11 -15.56
C GLU A 45 0.26 -6.88 -16.21
N MET A 46 0.33 -5.72 -15.56
CA MET A 46 -0.25 -4.48 -16.10
C MET A 46 0.40 -4.03 -17.41
N LEU A 47 1.67 -4.35 -17.61
CA LEU A 47 2.36 -4.10 -18.88
C LEU A 47 1.89 -5.03 -20.01
N ALA A 48 1.53 -6.27 -19.67
CA ALA A 48 1.10 -7.28 -20.65
C ALA A 48 -0.32 -7.00 -21.21
N PHE A 49 -1.19 -6.38 -20.39
CA PHE A 49 -2.58 -6.12 -20.74
C PHE A 49 -2.79 -4.66 -21.17
N ASN A 50 -2.32 -4.34 -22.37
CA ASN A 50 -2.57 -3.04 -23.00
C ASN A 50 -3.94 -3.01 -23.68
N GLN A 51 -4.67 -1.92 -23.44
CA GLN A 51 -5.92 -1.63 -24.14
C GLN A 51 -5.66 -0.71 -25.32
N GLY A 52 -5.47 -1.29 -26.48
CA GLY A 52 -5.26 -0.51 -27.70
C GLY A 52 -4.00 0.37 -27.61
N VAL A 53 -3.93 1.37 -28.49
CA VAL A 53 -2.75 2.24 -28.64
C VAL A 53 -2.62 3.28 -27.51
N THR A 54 -3.69 3.57 -26.77
CA THR A 54 -3.76 4.79 -25.93
C THR A 54 -3.89 4.56 -24.41
N ARG A 55 -4.25 3.36 -23.94
CA ARG A 55 -4.39 3.09 -22.50
C ARG A 55 -3.67 1.82 -22.09
N ARG A 56 -2.85 1.92 -21.06
CA ARG A 56 -2.24 0.76 -20.39
C ARG A 56 -3.15 0.26 -19.28
N GLY A 57 -3.01 -1.01 -18.89
CA GLY A 57 -3.60 -1.53 -17.68
C GLY A 57 -3.13 -0.68 -16.49
N SER A 58 -4.03 -0.43 -15.53
CA SER A 58 -3.75 0.37 -14.35
C SER A 58 -4.18 -0.40 -13.11
N TYR A 59 -3.30 -0.45 -12.12
CA TYR A 59 -3.55 -1.09 -10.82
C TYR A 59 -3.07 -0.19 -9.70
N ALA A 60 -3.90 0.00 -8.68
CA ALA A 60 -3.54 0.73 -7.47
C ALA A 60 -3.34 -0.24 -6.29
N ALA A 61 -2.13 -0.31 -5.75
CA ALA A 61 -1.80 -1.09 -4.57
C ALA A 61 -1.96 -0.22 -3.31
N TYR A 62 -2.66 -0.74 -2.30
CA TYR A 62 -2.88 -0.05 -1.03
C TYR A 62 -2.27 -0.82 0.13
N THR A 63 -1.62 -0.10 1.04
CA THR A 63 -1.12 -0.67 2.29
C THR A 63 -1.30 0.32 3.46
N ASP A 64 -1.25 -0.20 4.68
CA ASP A 64 -1.43 0.63 5.87
C ASP A 64 -0.14 1.33 6.28
N ILE A 65 -0.29 2.53 6.83
CA ILE A 65 0.82 3.33 7.39
C ILE A 65 1.59 2.59 8.49
N SER A 66 0.99 1.57 9.10
CA SER A 66 1.62 0.75 10.12
C SER A 66 2.33 -0.49 9.56
N HIS A 67 2.28 -0.73 8.25
CA HIS A 67 2.92 -1.91 7.66
C HIS A 67 4.45 -1.81 7.73
N PRO A 68 5.20 -2.87 8.09
CA PRO A 68 6.66 -2.80 8.19
C PRO A 68 7.39 -2.38 6.91
N GLU A 69 6.84 -2.71 5.75
CA GLU A 69 7.41 -2.35 4.44
C GLU A 69 6.99 -0.97 3.94
N ILE A 70 6.32 -0.14 4.75
CA ILE A 70 5.75 1.15 4.32
C ILE A 70 6.80 2.09 3.70
N GLU A 71 8.01 2.14 4.28
CA GLU A 71 9.06 3.03 3.78
C GLU A 71 9.55 2.60 2.38
N GLU A 72 9.66 1.30 2.13
CA GLU A 72 10.01 0.76 0.81
C GLU A 72 8.86 0.90 -0.18
N PHE A 73 7.63 0.62 0.26
CA PHE A 73 6.41 0.78 -0.54
C PHE A 73 6.25 2.20 -1.09
N MET A 74 6.54 3.23 -0.29
CA MET A 74 6.45 4.63 -0.73
C MET A 74 7.41 4.97 -1.87
N VAL A 75 8.58 4.30 -1.92
CA VAL A 75 9.62 4.60 -2.90
C VAL A 75 9.74 3.55 -4.00
N MET A 76 8.85 2.56 -4.05
CA MET A 76 8.90 1.48 -5.05
C MET A 76 8.75 1.99 -6.49
N ARG A 77 8.17 3.17 -6.70
CA ARG A 77 8.05 3.83 -8.01
C ARG A 77 9.24 4.69 -8.41
N LYS A 78 10.18 4.94 -7.52
CA LYS A 78 11.40 5.68 -7.88
C LYS A 78 12.31 4.79 -8.72
N GLU A 79 12.71 5.27 -9.89
CA GLU A 79 13.58 4.53 -10.79
C GLU A 79 14.99 4.34 -10.22
N SER A 80 15.49 5.34 -9.49
CA SER A 80 16.83 5.35 -8.92
C SER A 80 16.88 4.68 -7.54
N GLY A 81 18.01 4.04 -7.27
CA GLY A 81 18.35 3.46 -5.95
C GLY A 81 17.60 2.16 -5.63
N GLY A 82 18.18 1.37 -4.72
CA GLY A 82 17.59 0.12 -4.23
C GLY A 82 17.65 -1.05 -5.22
N ASP A 83 17.02 -2.16 -4.83
CA ASP A 83 16.94 -3.38 -5.65
C ASP A 83 15.88 -3.22 -6.74
N VAL A 84 16.28 -3.36 -8.00
CA VAL A 84 15.40 -3.29 -9.18
C VAL A 84 14.26 -4.33 -9.13
N ASN A 85 14.48 -5.48 -8.49
CA ASN A 85 13.46 -6.52 -8.34
C ASN A 85 12.35 -6.13 -7.35
N ARG A 86 12.57 -5.09 -6.55
CA ARG A 86 11.60 -4.52 -5.60
C ARG A 86 11.05 -3.18 -6.07
N LYS A 87 11.18 -2.85 -7.36
CA LYS A 87 10.61 -1.66 -8.00
C LYS A 87 9.36 -2.01 -8.80
N CYS A 88 8.32 -1.21 -8.62
CA CYS A 88 7.02 -1.35 -9.30
C CYS A 88 6.68 -0.02 -9.97
N LEU A 89 7.22 0.21 -11.18
CA LEU A 89 7.13 1.51 -11.86
C LEU A 89 5.78 1.75 -12.55
N ASN A 90 4.99 0.69 -12.74
CA ASN A 90 3.72 0.75 -13.48
C ASN A 90 2.49 0.62 -12.56
N LEU A 91 2.68 0.29 -11.30
CA LEU A 91 1.61 0.33 -10.30
C LEU A 91 1.47 1.74 -9.72
N HIS A 92 0.25 2.11 -9.41
CA HIS A 92 -0.02 3.22 -8.51
C HIS A 92 0.03 2.72 -7.07
N ASN A 93 0.53 3.53 -6.16
CA ASN A 93 0.57 3.19 -4.75
C ASN A 93 -0.28 4.14 -3.90
N GLY A 94 -0.95 3.60 -2.90
CA GLY A 94 -1.78 4.33 -1.96
C GLY A 94 -1.48 3.93 -0.52
N VAL A 95 -1.38 4.91 0.36
CA VAL A 95 -1.15 4.71 1.79
C VAL A 95 -2.43 4.98 2.56
N ASN A 96 -2.88 3.99 3.30
CA ASN A 96 -3.98 4.11 4.23
C ASN A 96 -3.47 4.69 5.54
N ILE A 97 -3.95 5.87 5.90
CA ILE A 97 -3.71 6.50 7.20
C ILE A 97 -4.97 6.43 8.06
N ASN A 98 -4.82 6.71 9.34
CA ASN A 98 -5.91 6.82 10.31
C ASN A 98 -5.72 8.05 11.21
N ASN A 99 -6.74 8.39 11.98
CA ASN A 99 -6.72 9.54 12.87
C ASN A 99 -5.68 9.40 13.99
N ALA A 100 -5.40 8.17 14.45
CA ALA A 100 -4.36 7.91 15.43
C ALA A 100 -2.97 8.28 14.90
N PHE A 101 -2.67 7.95 13.63
CA PHE A 101 -1.43 8.35 12.99
C PHE A 101 -1.32 9.87 12.85
N LEU A 102 -2.39 10.54 12.39
CA LEU A 102 -2.39 11.99 12.27
C LEU A 102 -2.17 12.69 13.62
N LYS A 103 -2.76 12.14 14.68
CA LYS A 103 -2.52 12.63 16.04
C LYS A 103 -1.07 12.43 16.46
N ALA A 104 -0.46 11.28 16.19
CA ALA A 104 0.95 11.02 16.46
C ALA A 104 1.88 11.97 15.67
N VAL A 105 1.53 12.32 14.44
CA VAL A 105 2.25 13.35 13.64
C VAL A 105 2.18 14.71 14.31
N GLU A 106 0.98 15.12 14.78
CA GLU A 106 0.77 16.39 15.45
C GLU A 106 1.60 16.52 16.74
N THR A 107 1.63 15.46 17.55
CA THR A 107 2.33 15.43 18.85
C THR A 107 3.80 15.00 18.76
N ASP A 108 4.27 14.60 17.56
CA ASP A 108 5.62 14.06 17.32
C ASP A 108 5.91 12.77 18.11
N ASP A 109 4.89 11.94 18.23
CA ASP A 109 4.98 10.68 18.95
C ASP A 109 5.65 9.57 18.12
N ASP A 110 5.99 8.48 18.80
CA ASP A 110 6.48 7.25 18.20
C ASP A 110 5.34 6.51 17.48
N TRP A 111 5.65 6.00 16.29
CA TRP A 111 4.74 5.16 15.52
C TRP A 111 5.31 3.76 15.35
N ARG A 112 4.46 2.75 15.60
CA ARG A 112 4.85 1.34 15.51
C ARG A 112 4.51 0.77 14.15
N LEU A 113 5.50 0.16 13.49
CA LEU A 113 5.29 -0.67 12.32
C LEU A 113 5.05 -2.11 12.77
N ILE A 114 3.89 -2.64 12.45
CA ILE A 114 3.35 -3.89 13.02
C ILE A 114 3.19 -4.92 11.91
N ASP A 115 3.83 -6.08 12.05
CA ASP A 115 3.64 -7.17 11.10
C ASP A 115 2.18 -7.69 11.17
N PRO A 116 1.47 -7.76 10.03
CA PRO A 116 0.07 -8.14 10.02
C PRO A 116 -0.18 -9.60 10.42
N LYS A 117 0.83 -10.47 10.33
CA LYS A 117 0.72 -11.89 10.70
C LYS A 117 1.00 -12.13 12.18
N THR A 118 2.12 -11.58 12.69
CA THR A 118 2.53 -11.81 14.09
C THR A 118 1.86 -10.84 15.06
N LYS A 119 1.35 -9.70 14.56
CA LYS A 119 0.83 -8.58 15.34
C LYS A 119 1.87 -7.94 16.28
N GLU A 120 3.13 -8.22 16.04
CA GLU A 120 4.26 -7.64 16.78
C GLU A 120 4.81 -6.40 16.08
N ALA A 121 5.29 -5.45 16.88
CA ALA A 121 5.98 -4.28 16.36
C ALA A 121 7.39 -4.70 15.89
N VAL A 122 7.64 -4.54 14.59
CA VAL A 122 8.93 -4.84 13.96
C VAL A 122 9.88 -3.66 14.05
N LYS A 123 9.34 -2.44 14.01
CA LYS A 123 10.11 -1.19 14.04
C LYS A 123 9.30 -0.09 14.70
N ILE A 124 9.98 0.83 15.36
CA ILE A 124 9.39 2.07 15.89
C ILE A 124 10.09 3.24 15.21
N ILE A 125 9.33 4.20 14.73
CA ILE A 125 9.82 5.41 14.04
C ILE A 125 9.04 6.63 14.53
N LYS A 126 9.56 7.84 14.31
CA LYS A 126 8.80 9.06 14.57
C LYS A 126 7.70 9.25 13.52
N ALA A 127 6.46 9.47 13.97
CA ALA A 127 5.31 9.66 13.08
C ALA A 127 5.52 10.86 12.13
N ARG A 128 6.08 11.96 12.63
CA ARG A 128 6.37 13.15 11.83
C ARG A 128 7.46 12.89 10.79
N GLU A 129 8.48 12.08 11.10
CA GLU A 129 9.49 11.68 10.12
C GLU A 129 8.89 10.85 8.99
N LEU A 130 8.02 9.86 9.34
CA LEU A 130 7.32 9.05 8.34
C LEU A 130 6.40 9.91 7.46
N TRP A 131 5.69 10.86 8.07
CA TRP A 131 4.82 11.79 7.34
C TRP A 131 5.62 12.66 6.37
N SER A 132 6.78 13.19 6.79
CA SER A 132 7.67 13.95 5.90
C SER A 132 8.10 13.12 4.69
N LYS A 133 8.50 11.86 4.89
CA LYS A 133 8.85 10.94 3.79
C LYS A 133 7.71 10.73 2.80
N ILE A 134 6.46 10.64 3.28
CA ILE A 134 5.27 10.56 2.40
C ILE A 134 5.15 11.82 1.55
N LEU A 135 5.27 12.99 2.17
CA LEU A 135 5.15 14.27 1.46
C LEU A 135 6.27 14.47 0.44
N ASP A 136 7.50 14.09 0.79
CA ASP A 136 8.66 14.14 -0.11
C ASP A 136 8.45 13.22 -1.33
N ALA A 137 7.99 11.99 -1.10
CA ALA A 137 7.67 11.05 -2.18
C ALA A 137 6.58 11.60 -3.11
N ARG A 138 5.53 12.21 -2.52
CA ARG A 138 4.45 12.84 -3.30
C ARG A 138 4.92 14.06 -4.09
N ALA A 139 5.80 14.88 -3.53
CA ALA A 139 6.34 16.04 -4.23
C ALA A 139 7.19 15.61 -5.44
N GLU A 140 7.90 14.49 -5.33
CA GLU A 140 8.77 13.97 -6.38
C GLU A 140 8.01 13.22 -7.48
N THR A 141 7.03 12.38 -7.11
CA THR A 141 6.39 11.43 -8.03
C THR A 141 4.89 11.64 -8.24
N GLY A 142 4.24 12.49 -7.44
CA GLY A 142 2.78 12.60 -7.37
C GLY A 142 2.11 11.53 -6.52
N GLU A 143 2.85 10.54 -6.04
CA GLU A 143 2.38 9.39 -5.24
C GLU A 143 3.22 9.18 -3.97
N PRO A 144 2.71 8.47 -2.96
CA PRO A 144 1.49 7.67 -2.90
C PRO A 144 0.20 8.51 -2.80
N TYR A 145 -0.95 7.93 -3.20
CA TYR A 145 -2.25 8.41 -2.79
C TYR A 145 -2.38 8.29 -1.26
N ILE A 146 -3.15 9.18 -0.65
CA ILE A 146 -3.37 9.14 0.80
C ILE A 146 -4.86 9.00 1.06
N ILE A 147 -5.25 7.98 1.83
CA ILE A 147 -6.64 7.70 2.20
C ILE A 147 -6.72 7.65 3.72
N ASN A 148 -7.58 8.50 4.30
CA ASN A 148 -7.94 8.37 5.71
C ASN A 148 -9.08 7.37 5.85
N LEU A 149 -8.76 6.15 6.31
CA LEU A 149 -9.72 5.07 6.44
C LEU A 149 -10.80 5.36 7.49
N ASP A 150 -10.46 6.05 8.59
CA ASP A 150 -11.44 6.39 9.62
C ASP A 150 -12.54 7.28 9.02
N ASN A 151 -12.16 8.32 8.26
CA ASN A 151 -13.12 9.20 7.61
C ASN A 151 -13.97 8.46 6.56
N CYS A 152 -13.37 7.53 5.81
CA CYS A 152 -14.10 6.71 4.84
C CYS A 152 -15.12 5.80 5.56
N ASN A 153 -14.72 5.15 6.64
CA ASN A 153 -15.59 4.25 7.40
C ASN A 153 -16.68 5.03 8.17
N ASP A 154 -16.35 6.21 8.68
CA ASP A 154 -17.31 7.10 9.31
C ASP A 154 -18.38 7.59 8.33
N ALA A 155 -18.05 7.74 7.06
CA ALA A 155 -18.95 8.17 6.00
C ALA A 155 -19.81 7.02 5.41
N LEU A 156 -19.58 5.76 5.80
CA LEU A 156 -20.37 4.64 5.31
C LEU A 156 -21.86 4.80 5.68
N PRO A 157 -22.77 4.45 4.76
CA PRO A 157 -24.21 4.37 5.06
C PRO A 157 -24.49 3.42 6.23
N GLN A 158 -25.51 3.75 7.05
CA GLN A 158 -25.82 2.99 8.26
C GLN A 158 -26.03 1.50 7.98
N GLY A 159 -26.72 1.13 6.91
CA GLY A 159 -26.95 -0.27 6.56
C GLY A 159 -25.66 -1.05 6.26
N GLN A 160 -24.61 -0.39 5.78
CA GLN A 160 -23.29 -1.03 5.59
C GLN A 160 -22.55 -1.18 6.92
N LYS A 161 -22.64 -0.19 7.81
CA LYS A 161 -22.10 -0.26 9.17
C LYS A 161 -22.77 -1.39 9.98
N ASP A 162 -24.07 -1.54 9.87
CA ASP A 162 -24.85 -2.58 10.56
C ASP A 162 -24.44 -4.00 10.10
N LEU A 163 -23.95 -4.13 8.87
CA LEU A 163 -23.40 -5.37 8.33
C LEU A 163 -21.91 -5.58 8.67
N GLY A 164 -21.28 -4.67 9.41
CA GLY A 164 -19.86 -4.74 9.76
C GLY A 164 -18.92 -4.59 8.56
N LEU A 165 -19.35 -3.91 7.50
CA LEU A 165 -18.52 -3.65 6.35
C LEU A 165 -17.52 -2.53 6.64
N GLU A 166 -16.29 -2.69 6.14
CA GLU A 166 -15.20 -1.73 6.29
C GLU A 166 -14.55 -1.44 4.94
N VAL A 167 -14.20 -0.18 4.73
CA VAL A 167 -13.37 0.26 3.60
C VAL A 167 -11.91 -0.01 3.95
N LYS A 168 -11.18 -0.72 3.07
CA LYS A 168 -9.73 -0.96 3.17
C LYS A 168 -8.95 -0.39 2.00
N GLN A 169 -9.63 0.06 0.96
CA GLN A 169 -9.04 0.64 -0.25
C GLN A 169 -10.08 1.49 -0.99
N SER A 170 -9.63 2.31 -1.96
CA SER A 170 -10.54 3.20 -2.71
C SER A 170 -11.06 2.60 -4.02
N ASN A 171 -10.75 1.37 -4.35
CA ASN A 171 -11.17 0.71 -5.59
C ASN A 171 -12.15 -0.42 -5.31
#